data_58e0716ddda97ed67a26818bab21f28b
#
_entry.id   58e0716ddda97ed67a26818bab21f28b
#
_cell.length_a   1.000
_cell.length_b   1.000
_cell.length_c   1.000
_cell.angle_alpha   90.00
_cell.angle_beta   90.00
_cell.angle_gamma   90.00
#
_symmetry.space_group_name_H-M   'P 1'
#
loop_
_entity.id
_entity.type
_entity.pdbx_description
1 polymer ?
#
loop_
_entity_poly.entity_id
_entity_poly.type
_entity_poly.pdbx_seq_one_letter_code
_entity_poly.pdbx_strand_id
1 'polypeptide(L)'
;MWGILVLLFLAASVWFGLHPHYRFAAVGLALLILPVLLKRAWTWWIVLLALLGYGAFLWTFRASGYHYTSLLPLTAAGLLLVFRFGKRGLKRLTNVLAALVLAVFLAAEIPILHAALLTAESDAPYVIVLGAAVYGETPSISVRHRSDRAVEHLRNNPAAVAVVSGGQGAGEDISEAECMRRYLVEQGVENGRILLEDRSSSTLENLTFSKAAIEDAGGDPSRVAIVSSSYHLYRAKRMAAALGMAAEGLPSTDGYAVYMTGMYLREAVAVWKLWLMGI
;
A
#
# COMPACT_ATOMS: atom_id res chain seq x y z
N MET A 1 30.64 5.05 -5.45
CA MET A 1 29.40 4.42 -4.97
C MET A 1 28.73 5.21 -3.82
N TRP A 2 29.45 5.57 -2.74
CA TRP A 2 28.91 6.36 -1.62
C TRP A 2 28.38 7.75 -2.02
N GLY A 3 29.04 8.46 -2.95
CA GLY A 3 28.60 9.79 -3.41
C GLY A 3 27.25 9.76 -4.15
N ILE A 4 26.97 8.70 -4.91
CA ILE A 4 25.70 8.56 -5.63
C ILE A 4 24.56 8.28 -4.64
N LEU A 5 24.77 7.42 -3.64
CA LEU A 5 23.80 7.18 -2.58
C LEU A 5 23.50 8.45 -1.78
N VAL A 6 24.54 9.24 -1.44
CA VAL A 6 24.37 10.53 -0.75
C VAL A 6 23.58 11.52 -1.62
N LEU A 7 23.84 11.60 -2.93
CA LEU A 7 23.10 12.48 -3.84
C LEU A 7 21.64 12.05 -4.04
N LEU A 8 21.39 10.75 -4.18
CA LEU A 8 20.03 10.21 -4.24
C LEU A 8 19.27 10.46 -2.94
N PHE A 9 19.96 10.33 -1.81
CA PHE A 9 19.41 10.63 -0.49
C PHE A 9 19.14 12.14 -0.30
N LEU A 10 20.02 13.04 -0.78
CA LEU A 10 19.78 14.47 -0.75
C LEU A 10 18.62 14.89 -1.67
N ALA A 11 18.55 14.34 -2.86
CA ALA A 11 17.45 14.60 -3.79
C ALA A 11 16.10 14.13 -3.21
N ALA A 12 16.05 12.94 -2.62
CA ALA A 12 14.88 12.45 -1.91
C ALA A 12 14.52 13.34 -0.72
N SER A 13 15.52 13.82 0.08
CA SER A 13 15.30 14.70 1.23
C SER A 13 14.71 16.05 0.82
N VAL A 14 15.18 16.63 -0.29
CA VAL A 14 14.66 17.88 -0.84
C VAL A 14 13.22 17.66 -1.34
N TRP A 15 12.96 16.57 -2.06
CA TRP A 15 11.64 16.23 -2.56
C TRP A 15 10.64 15.99 -1.41
N PHE A 16 11.04 15.24 -0.39
CA PHE A 16 10.24 15.00 0.82
C PHE A 16 10.09 16.25 1.71
N GLY A 17 11.10 17.15 1.75
CA GLY A 17 11.05 18.38 2.53
C GLY A 17 10.09 19.44 2.00
N LEU A 18 9.74 19.39 0.71
CA LEU A 18 8.76 20.30 0.08
C LEU A 18 7.31 20.02 0.50
N HIS A 19 7.03 18.83 1.05
CA HIS A 19 5.69 18.44 1.48
C HIS A 19 5.62 18.38 3.01
N PRO A 20 4.67 19.10 3.66
CA PRO A 20 4.61 19.22 5.13
C PRO A 20 4.48 17.87 5.85
N HIS A 21 3.96 16.85 5.18
CA HIS A 21 3.79 15.49 5.74
C HIS A 21 5.09 14.66 5.78
N TYR A 22 6.17 15.11 5.10
CA TYR A 22 7.43 14.37 4.99
C TYR A 22 8.57 14.92 5.87
N ARG A 23 8.29 15.94 6.71
CA ARG A 23 9.30 16.58 7.55
C ARG A 23 10.04 15.60 8.46
N PHE A 24 9.35 14.60 8.98
CA PHE A 24 9.95 13.57 9.83
C PHE A 24 10.87 12.62 9.04
N ALA A 25 10.52 12.28 7.81
CA ALA A 25 11.37 11.47 6.93
C ALA A 25 12.64 12.25 6.53
N ALA A 26 12.52 13.54 6.24
CA ALA A 26 13.65 14.42 5.94
C ALA A 26 14.62 14.54 7.13
N VAL A 27 14.11 14.66 8.35
CA VAL A 27 14.94 14.68 9.58
C VAL A 27 15.66 13.35 9.77
N GLY A 28 14.99 12.22 9.61
CA GLY A 28 15.61 10.88 9.71
C GLY A 28 16.72 10.70 8.67
N LEU A 29 16.51 11.21 7.47
CA LEU A 29 17.46 11.17 6.37
C LEU A 29 18.68 12.07 6.63
N ALA A 30 18.46 13.29 7.12
CA ALA A 30 19.52 14.21 7.51
C ALA A 30 20.39 13.62 8.62
N LEU A 31 19.81 12.93 9.59
CA LEU A 31 20.52 12.24 10.67
C LEU A 31 21.42 11.12 10.15
N LEU A 32 21.03 10.38 9.09
CA LEU A 32 21.87 9.35 8.47
C LEU A 32 23.10 9.91 7.74
N ILE A 33 23.01 11.13 7.21
CA ILE A 33 24.08 11.78 6.48
C ILE A 33 25.08 12.47 7.43
N LEU A 34 24.62 12.92 8.59
CA LEU A 34 25.40 13.69 9.55
C LEU A 34 26.74 13.02 9.97
N PRO A 35 26.82 11.70 10.27
CA PRO A 35 28.08 11.04 10.61
C PRO A 35 29.08 10.99 9.45
N VAL A 36 28.57 10.89 8.22
CA VAL A 36 29.39 10.86 7.00
C VAL A 36 30.02 12.23 6.78
N LEU A 37 29.27 13.30 7.00
CA LEU A 37 29.70 14.67 6.83
C LEU A 37 30.67 15.13 7.94
N LEU A 38 30.36 14.80 9.19
CA LEU A 38 31.13 15.31 10.33
C LEU A 38 32.33 14.45 10.70
N LYS A 39 32.44 13.20 10.24
CA LYS A 39 33.53 12.23 10.49
C LYS A 39 33.93 12.09 11.97
N ARG A 40 33.09 12.52 12.91
CA ARG A 40 33.36 12.47 14.35
C ARG A 40 32.81 11.19 14.98
N ALA A 41 33.55 10.54 15.85
CA ALA A 41 33.19 9.26 16.45
C ALA A 41 31.84 9.29 17.21
N TRP A 42 31.52 10.39 17.88
CA TRP A 42 30.28 10.53 18.67
C TRP A 42 29.03 10.72 17.79
N THR A 43 29.13 11.19 16.55
CA THR A 43 27.97 11.37 15.65
C THR A 43 27.32 10.02 15.29
N TRP A 44 28.08 8.93 15.27
CA TRP A 44 27.56 7.59 15.05
C TRP A 44 26.59 7.14 16.15
N TRP A 45 26.88 7.48 17.39
CA TRP A 45 26.01 7.15 18.53
C TRP A 45 24.72 7.95 18.50
N ILE A 46 24.77 9.24 18.13
CA ILE A 46 23.56 10.07 17.98
C ILE A 46 22.64 9.47 16.90
N VAL A 47 23.21 9.09 15.74
CA VAL A 47 22.41 8.49 14.67
C VAL A 47 21.83 7.14 15.09
N LEU A 48 22.62 6.32 15.76
CA LEU A 48 22.14 5.04 16.26
C LEU A 48 20.95 5.22 17.24
N LEU A 49 21.10 6.12 18.19
CA LEU A 49 20.03 6.42 19.17
C LEU A 49 18.80 7.03 18.50
N ALA A 50 18.98 7.90 17.51
CA ALA A 50 17.89 8.49 16.74
C ALA A 50 17.12 7.42 15.92
N LEU A 51 17.84 6.50 15.27
CA LEU A 51 17.21 5.39 14.53
C LEU A 51 16.44 4.44 15.44
N LEU A 52 17.04 4.07 16.57
CA LEU A 52 16.39 3.20 17.56
C LEU A 52 15.16 3.87 18.18
N GLY A 53 15.28 5.15 18.57
CA GLY A 53 14.18 5.93 19.14
C GLY A 53 13.03 6.12 18.13
N TYR A 54 13.34 6.44 16.89
CA TYR A 54 12.34 6.60 15.84
C TYR A 54 11.67 5.26 15.48
N GLY A 55 12.44 4.17 15.39
CA GLY A 55 11.89 2.83 15.19
C GLY A 55 10.96 2.40 16.32
N ALA A 56 11.36 2.63 17.59
CA ALA A 56 10.53 2.36 18.76
C ALA A 56 9.26 3.21 18.76
N PHE A 57 9.35 4.50 18.42
CA PHE A 57 8.20 5.40 18.28
C PHE A 57 7.20 4.88 17.25
N LEU A 58 7.65 4.54 16.04
CA LEU A 58 6.78 3.99 15.00
C LEU A 58 6.14 2.65 15.41
N TRP A 59 6.84 1.84 16.19
CA TRP A 59 6.33 0.56 16.70
C TRP A 59 5.13 0.72 17.60
N THR A 60 5.01 1.86 18.32
CA THR A 60 3.85 2.13 19.22
C THR A 60 2.53 2.29 18.44
N PHE A 61 2.58 2.67 17.14
CA PHE A 61 1.40 2.88 16.30
C PHE A 61 0.98 1.60 15.56
N ARG A 62 0.86 0.49 16.28
CA ARG A 62 0.51 -0.83 15.66
C ARG A 62 -0.85 -0.83 14.97
N ALA A 63 -1.85 -0.23 15.58
CA ALA A 63 -3.21 -0.17 15.03
C ALA A 63 -3.31 0.59 13.69
N SER A 64 -2.41 1.54 13.46
CA SER A 64 -2.39 2.36 12.24
C SER A 64 -1.48 1.82 11.13
N GLY A 65 -0.90 0.62 11.28
CA GLY A 65 0.00 0.02 10.29
C GLY A 65 1.43 0.60 10.25
N TYR A 66 1.72 1.68 11.01
CA TYR A 66 3.05 2.31 11.03
C TYR A 66 4.17 1.41 11.56
N HIS A 67 3.84 0.34 12.30
CA HIS A 67 4.83 -0.61 12.79
C HIS A 67 5.61 -1.30 11.65
N TYR A 68 5.06 -1.43 10.44
CA TYR A 68 5.81 -1.95 9.30
C TYR A 68 6.94 -1.01 8.89
N THR A 69 6.72 0.31 8.94
CA THR A 69 7.76 1.30 8.63
C THR A 69 8.86 1.35 9.68
N SER A 70 8.62 0.87 10.92
CA SER A 70 9.65 0.79 11.97
C SER A 70 10.80 -0.14 11.61
N LEU A 71 10.56 -1.12 10.72
CA LEU A 71 11.60 -2.04 10.25
C LEU A 71 12.74 -1.31 9.55
N LEU A 72 12.47 -0.21 8.85
CA LEU A 72 13.49 0.57 8.11
C LEU A 72 14.54 1.19 9.05
N PRO A 73 14.19 2.02 10.05
CA PRO A 73 15.17 2.58 10.95
C PRO A 73 15.85 1.52 11.83
N LEU A 74 15.15 0.45 12.23
CA LEU A 74 15.74 -0.63 13.04
C LEU A 74 16.77 -1.44 12.25
N THR A 75 16.50 -1.79 11.00
CA THR A 75 17.47 -2.45 10.13
C THR A 75 18.65 -1.55 9.81
N ALA A 76 18.42 -0.25 9.57
CA ALA A 76 19.49 0.73 9.38
C ALA A 76 20.41 0.82 10.61
N ALA A 77 19.84 0.81 11.82
CA ALA A 77 20.62 0.78 13.07
C ALA A 77 21.48 -0.50 13.17
N GLY A 78 20.92 -1.67 12.86
CA GLY A 78 21.66 -2.93 12.84
C GLY A 78 22.81 -2.95 11.83
N LEU A 79 22.56 -2.48 10.61
CA LEU A 79 23.60 -2.33 9.58
C LEU A 79 24.70 -1.35 10.03
N LEU A 80 24.33 -0.22 10.63
CA LEU A 80 25.27 0.74 11.17
C LEU A 80 26.25 0.10 12.17
N LEU A 81 25.74 -0.74 13.09
CA LEU A 81 26.57 -1.47 14.06
C LEU A 81 27.52 -2.45 13.37
N VAL A 82 27.06 -3.23 12.41
CA VAL A 82 27.89 -4.15 11.64
C VAL A 82 28.99 -3.39 10.88
N PHE A 83 28.65 -2.29 10.21
CA PHE A 83 29.65 -1.48 9.50
C PHE A 83 30.65 -0.81 10.43
N ARG A 84 30.25 -0.45 11.65
CA ARG A 84 31.15 0.21 12.61
C ARG A 84 32.09 -0.77 13.29
N PHE A 85 31.60 -1.93 13.75
CA PHE A 85 32.31 -2.85 14.63
C PHE A 85 32.61 -4.22 14.02
N GLY A 86 31.95 -4.59 12.90
CA GLY A 86 32.09 -5.91 12.29
C GLY A 86 33.46 -6.13 11.65
N LYS A 87 33.94 -7.37 11.71
CA LYS A 87 35.12 -7.84 10.98
C LYS A 87 34.86 -7.86 9.46
N ARG A 88 35.92 -7.85 8.63
CA ARG A 88 35.80 -7.79 7.16
C ARG A 88 34.90 -8.91 6.60
N GLY A 89 35.03 -10.15 7.11
CA GLY A 89 34.20 -11.28 6.68
C GLY A 89 32.71 -11.05 6.97
N LEU A 90 32.38 -10.54 8.17
CA LEU A 90 31.00 -10.21 8.55
C LEU A 90 30.42 -9.11 7.65
N LYS A 91 31.18 -8.05 7.37
CA LYS A 91 30.75 -6.98 6.45
C LYS A 91 30.46 -7.49 5.04
N ARG A 92 31.30 -8.41 4.51
CA ARG A 92 31.09 -9.02 3.20
C ARG A 92 29.81 -9.87 3.20
N LEU A 93 29.63 -10.73 4.19
CA LEU A 93 28.43 -11.54 4.34
C LEU A 93 27.17 -10.66 4.44
N THR A 94 27.20 -9.64 5.29
CA THR A 94 26.07 -8.70 5.44
C THR A 94 25.73 -8.00 4.12
N ASN A 95 26.73 -7.58 3.32
CA ASN A 95 26.48 -6.97 2.02
C ASN A 95 25.82 -7.96 1.04
N VAL A 96 26.27 -9.22 1.01
CA VAL A 96 25.65 -10.23 0.14
C VAL A 96 24.22 -10.50 0.56
N LEU A 97 23.98 -10.71 1.85
CA LEU A 97 22.62 -10.93 2.38
C LEU A 97 21.70 -9.71 2.13
N ALA A 98 22.20 -8.51 2.36
CA ALA A 98 21.45 -7.29 2.07
C ALA A 98 21.10 -7.16 0.58
N ALA A 99 22.02 -7.50 -0.31
CA ALA A 99 21.78 -7.50 -1.75
C ALA A 99 20.74 -8.54 -2.15
N LEU A 100 20.77 -9.75 -1.57
CA LEU A 100 19.77 -10.78 -1.79
C LEU A 100 18.38 -10.34 -1.29
N VAL A 101 18.31 -9.83 -0.07
CA VAL A 101 17.04 -9.32 0.49
C VAL A 101 16.48 -8.20 -0.38
N LEU A 102 17.34 -7.27 -0.82
CA LEU A 102 16.93 -6.19 -1.72
C LEU A 102 16.42 -6.73 -3.06
N ALA A 103 17.10 -7.70 -3.65
CA ALA A 103 16.66 -8.33 -4.92
C ALA A 103 15.29 -9.01 -4.76
N VAL A 104 15.08 -9.76 -3.69
CA VAL A 104 13.80 -10.39 -3.36
C VAL A 104 12.72 -9.35 -3.16
N PHE A 105 13.01 -8.27 -2.43
CA PHE A 105 12.07 -7.17 -2.22
C PHE A 105 11.71 -6.47 -3.53
N LEU A 106 12.69 -6.09 -4.34
CA LEU A 106 12.47 -5.43 -5.63
C LEU A 106 11.69 -6.31 -6.62
N ALA A 107 11.88 -7.62 -6.59
CA ALA A 107 11.12 -8.55 -7.43
C ALA A 107 9.60 -8.43 -7.19
N ALA A 108 9.16 -8.17 -5.96
CA ALA A 108 7.76 -7.93 -5.64
C ALA A 108 7.36 -6.45 -5.85
N GLU A 109 8.23 -5.50 -5.49
CA GLU A 109 7.89 -4.06 -5.57
C GLU A 109 7.77 -3.55 -7.01
N ILE A 110 8.60 -4.03 -7.94
CA ILE A 110 8.56 -3.60 -9.35
C ILE A 110 7.16 -3.83 -9.95
N PRO A 111 6.56 -5.02 -9.91
CA PRO A 111 5.21 -5.23 -10.43
C PRO A 111 4.13 -4.48 -9.65
N ILE A 112 4.29 -4.27 -8.32
CA ILE A 112 3.37 -3.46 -7.53
C ILE A 112 3.39 -2.01 -8.01
N LEU A 113 4.57 -1.41 -8.14
CA LEU A 113 4.73 -0.04 -8.63
C LEU A 113 4.27 0.11 -10.09
N HIS A 114 4.55 -0.88 -10.92
CA HIS A 114 4.07 -0.90 -12.30
C HIS A 114 2.53 -0.85 -12.33
N ALA A 115 1.84 -1.67 -11.54
CA ALA A 115 0.38 -1.68 -11.45
C ALA A 115 -0.20 -0.39 -10.84
N ALA A 116 0.55 0.28 -9.97
CA ALA A 116 0.15 1.53 -9.33
C ALA A 116 0.29 2.76 -10.24
N LEU A 117 1.32 2.79 -11.09
CA LEU A 117 1.71 3.96 -11.88
C LEU A 117 1.19 3.92 -13.33
N LEU A 118 1.09 2.72 -13.92
CA LEU A 118 0.63 2.54 -15.29
C LEU A 118 -0.87 2.20 -15.30
N THR A 119 -1.67 3.19 -14.98
CA THR A 119 -3.13 3.08 -15.01
C THR A 119 -3.66 3.91 -16.18
N ALA A 120 -4.48 3.29 -17.01
CA ALA A 120 -5.29 3.99 -17.99
C ALA A 120 -6.67 4.28 -17.40
N GLU A 121 -7.40 5.21 -18.00
CA GLU A 121 -8.83 5.29 -17.76
C GLU A 121 -9.48 3.99 -18.24
N SER A 122 -10.52 3.56 -17.54
CA SER A 122 -11.25 2.33 -17.84
C SER A 122 -12.64 2.68 -18.34
N ASP A 123 -13.11 1.92 -19.33
CA ASP A 123 -14.49 1.92 -19.79
C ASP A 123 -15.21 0.58 -19.43
N ALA A 124 -14.66 -0.16 -18.46
CA ALA A 124 -15.23 -1.42 -18.01
C ALA A 124 -16.68 -1.24 -17.50
N PRO A 125 -17.59 -2.15 -17.90
CA PRO A 125 -19.01 -2.04 -17.54
C PRO A 125 -19.28 -2.24 -16.05
N TYR A 126 -18.37 -2.90 -15.34
CA TYR A 126 -18.45 -3.11 -13.90
C TYR A 126 -17.19 -2.57 -13.21
N VAL A 127 -17.40 -1.87 -12.09
CA VAL A 127 -16.30 -1.42 -11.22
C VAL A 127 -16.44 -2.06 -9.84
N ILE A 128 -15.51 -2.93 -9.50
CA ILE A 128 -15.44 -3.57 -8.18
C ILE A 128 -14.66 -2.64 -7.24
N VAL A 129 -15.31 -2.17 -6.19
CA VAL A 129 -14.71 -1.31 -5.17
C VAL A 129 -14.37 -2.16 -3.97
N LEU A 130 -13.08 -2.42 -3.75
CA LEU A 130 -12.63 -3.23 -2.63
C LEU A 130 -12.70 -2.46 -1.32
N GLY A 131 -13.27 -3.07 -0.31
CA GLY A 131 -13.41 -2.52 1.02
C GLY A 131 -12.09 -2.30 1.76
N ALA A 132 -12.17 -1.50 2.79
CA ALA A 132 -11.14 -1.26 3.79
C ALA A 132 -11.83 -0.90 5.11
N ALA A 133 -11.06 -0.78 6.21
CA ALA A 133 -11.62 -0.58 7.54
C ALA A 133 -12.64 0.57 7.64
N VAL A 134 -13.69 0.35 8.42
CA VAL A 134 -14.71 1.30 8.80
C VAL A 134 -14.61 1.53 10.33
N TYR A 135 -14.90 2.71 10.82
CA TYR A 135 -14.87 3.04 12.24
C TYR A 135 -16.31 3.30 12.73
N GLY A 136 -16.91 2.28 13.34
CA GLY A 136 -18.34 2.28 13.58
C GLY A 136 -19.12 2.28 12.26
N GLU A 137 -19.76 3.39 11.91
CA GLU A 137 -20.37 3.64 10.60
C GLU A 137 -19.56 4.62 9.72
N THR A 138 -18.44 5.13 10.20
CA THR A 138 -17.66 6.18 9.52
C THR A 138 -16.60 5.55 8.61
N PRO A 139 -16.57 5.93 7.30
CA PRO A 139 -15.57 5.41 6.38
C PRO A 139 -14.16 5.87 6.78
N SER A 140 -13.19 4.94 6.76
CA SER A 140 -11.78 5.31 6.83
C SER A 140 -11.38 6.17 5.63
N ILE A 141 -10.20 6.81 5.71
CA ILE A 141 -9.64 7.58 4.59
C ILE A 141 -9.54 6.71 3.33
N SER A 142 -9.12 5.44 3.48
CA SER A 142 -9.01 4.51 2.36
C SER A 142 -10.36 4.18 1.72
N VAL A 143 -11.39 3.90 2.52
CA VAL A 143 -12.76 3.67 2.01
C VAL A 143 -13.25 4.89 1.26
N ARG A 144 -13.05 6.09 1.80
CA ARG A 144 -13.47 7.34 1.17
C ARG A 144 -12.79 7.54 -0.19
N HIS A 145 -11.45 7.45 -0.24
CA HIS A 145 -10.71 7.66 -1.49
C HIS A 145 -11.04 6.63 -2.56
N ARG A 146 -11.28 5.36 -2.17
CA ARG A 146 -11.75 4.33 -3.10
C ARG A 146 -13.14 4.65 -3.62
N SER A 147 -14.05 5.06 -2.75
CA SER A 147 -15.40 5.47 -3.13
C SER A 147 -15.37 6.69 -4.06
N ASP A 148 -14.54 7.71 -3.78
CA ASP A 148 -14.34 8.87 -4.66
C ASP A 148 -13.88 8.45 -6.07
N ARG A 149 -12.90 7.53 -6.14
CA ARG A 149 -12.40 7.01 -7.42
C ARG A 149 -13.47 6.22 -8.19
N ALA A 150 -14.33 5.48 -7.47
CA ALA A 150 -15.46 4.78 -8.07
C ALA A 150 -16.51 5.77 -8.60
N VAL A 151 -16.84 6.81 -7.84
CA VAL A 151 -17.76 7.89 -8.29
C VAL A 151 -17.25 8.56 -9.55
N GLU A 152 -15.94 8.85 -9.64
CA GLU A 152 -15.32 9.41 -10.84
C GLU A 152 -15.51 8.47 -12.05
N HIS A 153 -15.23 7.18 -11.89
CA HIS A 153 -15.43 6.19 -12.94
C HIS A 153 -16.89 6.12 -13.38
N LEU A 154 -17.85 6.08 -12.44
CA LEU A 154 -19.28 5.98 -12.74
C LEU A 154 -19.86 7.25 -13.40
N ARG A 155 -19.27 8.43 -13.14
CA ARG A 155 -19.62 9.68 -13.82
C ARG A 155 -19.14 9.69 -15.27
N ASN A 156 -17.93 9.18 -15.51
CA ASN A 156 -17.36 9.09 -16.87
C ASN A 156 -17.99 7.95 -17.67
N ASN A 157 -18.58 6.95 -17.01
CA ASN A 157 -19.22 5.79 -17.61
C ASN A 157 -20.66 5.64 -17.08
N PRO A 158 -21.65 6.38 -17.63
CA PRO A 158 -23.02 6.40 -17.11
C PRO A 158 -23.72 5.04 -17.10
N ALA A 159 -23.34 4.11 -17.99
CA ALA A 159 -23.89 2.76 -18.06
C ALA A 159 -23.20 1.77 -17.11
N ALA A 160 -22.06 2.12 -16.51
CA ALA A 160 -21.32 1.23 -15.62
C ALA A 160 -22.04 1.02 -14.28
N VAL A 161 -21.84 -0.15 -13.69
CA VAL A 161 -22.39 -0.58 -12.41
C VAL A 161 -21.26 -0.79 -11.41
N ALA A 162 -21.40 -0.29 -10.20
CA ALA A 162 -20.49 -0.53 -9.10
C ALA A 162 -20.85 -1.84 -8.36
N VAL A 163 -19.82 -2.61 -8.01
CA VAL A 163 -19.93 -3.67 -7.01
C VAL A 163 -19.13 -3.22 -5.80
N VAL A 164 -19.79 -2.82 -4.72
CA VAL A 164 -19.11 -2.49 -3.46
C VAL A 164 -18.96 -3.76 -2.66
N SER A 165 -17.72 -4.12 -2.31
CA SER A 165 -17.42 -5.43 -1.74
C SER A 165 -16.56 -5.32 -0.49
N GLY A 166 -17.03 -5.91 0.60
CA GLY A 166 -16.38 -5.98 1.90
C GLY A 166 -17.37 -6.27 3.02
N GLY A 167 -17.09 -7.31 3.80
CA GLY A 167 -17.91 -7.70 4.95
C GLY A 167 -17.74 -6.76 6.14
N GLN A 168 -18.29 -7.17 7.27
CA GLN A 168 -18.21 -6.42 8.53
C GLN A 168 -17.03 -6.93 9.35
N GLY A 169 -16.05 -6.04 9.60
CA GLY A 169 -14.89 -6.33 10.43
C GLY A 169 -15.15 -6.17 11.93
N ALA A 170 -14.18 -6.59 12.73
CA ALA A 170 -14.27 -6.42 14.18
C ALA A 170 -14.22 -4.93 14.56
N GLY A 171 -15.23 -4.47 15.31
CA GLY A 171 -15.36 -3.07 15.73
C GLY A 171 -16.01 -2.16 14.70
N GLU A 172 -16.62 -2.73 13.67
CA GLU A 172 -17.46 -2.05 12.69
C GLU A 172 -18.94 -2.27 13.02
N ASP A 173 -19.77 -1.23 12.91
CA ASP A 173 -21.20 -1.32 13.17
C ASP A 173 -21.99 -1.71 11.91
N ILE A 174 -21.40 -1.48 10.73
CA ILE A 174 -21.92 -1.87 9.41
C ILE A 174 -20.81 -2.51 8.58
N SER A 175 -21.17 -3.24 7.51
CA SER A 175 -20.17 -3.77 6.57
C SER A 175 -19.46 -2.67 5.81
N GLU A 176 -18.24 -2.96 5.37
CA GLU A 176 -17.45 -2.05 4.51
C GLU A 176 -18.23 -1.73 3.22
N ALA A 177 -18.90 -2.73 2.65
CA ALA A 177 -19.74 -2.58 1.46
C ALA A 177 -20.92 -1.64 1.70
N GLU A 178 -21.64 -1.78 2.82
CA GLU A 178 -22.76 -0.90 3.15
C GLU A 178 -22.28 0.53 3.38
N CYS A 179 -21.14 0.72 4.03
CA CYS A 179 -20.54 2.04 4.20
C CYS A 179 -20.23 2.70 2.84
N MET A 180 -19.63 1.94 1.90
CA MET A 180 -19.35 2.43 0.55
C MET A 180 -20.64 2.71 -0.24
N ARG A 181 -21.65 1.85 -0.14
CA ARG A 181 -22.95 2.07 -0.81
C ARG A 181 -23.57 3.39 -0.37
N ARG A 182 -23.65 3.63 0.95
CA ARG A 182 -24.18 4.90 1.50
C ARG A 182 -23.41 6.09 0.95
N TYR A 183 -22.08 6.00 0.93
CA TYR A 183 -21.24 7.07 0.40
C TYR A 183 -21.47 7.33 -1.08
N LEU A 184 -21.55 6.29 -1.93
CA LEU A 184 -21.81 6.44 -3.36
C LEU A 184 -23.17 7.11 -3.62
N VAL A 185 -24.21 6.69 -2.88
CA VAL A 185 -25.55 7.29 -2.97
C VAL A 185 -25.55 8.75 -2.57
N GLU A 186 -24.84 9.11 -1.49
CA GLU A 186 -24.66 10.51 -1.06
C GLU A 186 -23.95 11.36 -2.12
N GLN A 187 -23.02 10.76 -2.89
CA GLN A 187 -22.34 11.40 -4.01
C GLN A 187 -23.17 11.45 -5.31
N GLY A 188 -24.43 11.01 -5.27
CA GLY A 188 -25.38 11.09 -6.37
C GLY A 188 -25.38 9.88 -7.32
N VAL A 189 -24.75 8.76 -6.95
CA VAL A 189 -24.86 7.52 -7.71
C VAL A 189 -26.23 6.87 -7.44
N GLU A 190 -26.97 6.54 -8.50
CA GLU A 190 -28.26 5.85 -8.37
C GLU A 190 -28.09 4.49 -7.69
N ASN A 191 -28.93 4.20 -6.69
CA ASN A 191 -28.84 2.96 -5.94
C ASN A 191 -29.00 1.71 -6.83
N GLY A 192 -29.75 1.81 -7.92
CA GLY A 192 -29.91 0.73 -8.91
C GLY A 192 -28.64 0.40 -9.70
N ARG A 193 -27.62 1.27 -9.63
CA ARG A 193 -26.28 1.06 -10.22
C ARG A 193 -25.26 0.53 -9.21
N ILE A 194 -25.69 0.04 -8.04
CA ILE A 194 -24.79 -0.44 -6.99
C ILE A 194 -25.22 -1.85 -6.60
N LEU A 195 -24.35 -2.83 -6.85
CA LEU A 195 -24.46 -4.19 -6.33
C LEU A 195 -23.73 -4.25 -4.99
N LEU A 196 -24.37 -4.82 -3.97
CA LEU A 196 -23.83 -4.96 -2.62
C LEU A 196 -23.29 -6.37 -2.41
N GLU A 197 -22.02 -6.47 -2.01
CA GLU A 197 -21.41 -7.71 -1.53
C GLU A 197 -20.82 -7.45 -0.13
N ASP A 198 -21.46 -7.95 0.91
CA ASP A 198 -21.19 -7.63 2.32
C ASP A 198 -20.79 -8.84 3.18
N ARG A 199 -20.41 -9.98 2.55
CA ARG A 199 -20.12 -11.24 3.24
C ARG A 199 -18.64 -11.60 3.28
N SER A 200 -17.85 -11.01 2.41
CA SER A 200 -16.43 -11.35 2.23
C SER A 200 -15.58 -10.94 3.43
N SER A 201 -14.58 -11.76 3.74
CA SER A 201 -13.61 -11.54 4.80
C SER A 201 -12.15 -11.47 4.30
N SER A 202 -11.97 -11.63 3.00
CA SER A 202 -10.65 -11.61 2.34
C SER A 202 -10.75 -11.05 0.93
N THR A 203 -9.61 -10.57 0.38
CA THR A 203 -9.57 -10.05 -1.00
C THR A 203 -10.01 -11.08 -2.04
N LEU A 204 -9.68 -12.36 -1.84
CA LEU A 204 -10.11 -13.41 -2.76
C LEU A 204 -11.63 -13.61 -2.70
N GLU A 205 -12.21 -13.59 -1.51
CA GLU A 205 -13.67 -13.65 -1.33
C GLU A 205 -14.35 -12.41 -1.91
N ASN A 206 -13.81 -11.20 -1.68
CA ASN A 206 -14.32 -9.98 -2.30
C ASN A 206 -14.49 -10.16 -3.82
N LEU A 207 -13.44 -10.64 -4.49
CA LEU A 207 -13.47 -10.82 -5.94
C LEU A 207 -14.37 -11.98 -6.37
N THR A 208 -14.36 -13.09 -5.62
CA THR A 208 -15.20 -14.27 -5.91
C THR A 208 -16.68 -13.92 -5.79
N PHE A 209 -17.07 -13.27 -4.71
CA PHE A 209 -18.47 -12.90 -4.46
C PHE A 209 -18.92 -11.72 -5.32
N SER A 210 -18.01 -10.77 -5.64
CA SER A 210 -18.29 -9.72 -6.63
C SER A 210 -18.57 -10.31 -8.02
N LYS A 211 -17.77 -11.31 -8.44
CA LYS A 211 -18.01 -12.03 -9.68
C LYS A 211 -19.39 -12.65 -9.70
N ALA A 212 -19.76 -13.40 -8.64
CA ALA A 212 -21.06 -14.00 -8.51
C ALA A 212 -22.21 -12.95 -8.52
N ALA A 213 -22.03 -11.82 -7.83
CA ALA A 213 -23.02 -10.74 -7.81
C ALA A 213 -23.26 -10.13 -9.20
N ILE A 214 -22.22 -10.03 -10.03
CA ILE A 214 -22.35 -9.59 -11.43
C ILE A 214 -23.11 -10.62 -12.26
N GLU A 215 -22.78 -11.92 -12.11
CA GLU A 215 -23.42 -13.02 -12.81
C GLU A 215 -24.91 -13.14 -12.41
N ASP A 216 -25.23 -13.04 -11.13
CA ASP A 216 -26.60 -13.05 -10.59
C ASP A 216 -27.44 -11.87 -11.10
N ALA A 217 -26.82 -10.72 -11.38
CA ALA A 217 -27.45 -9.57 -12.00
C ALA A 217 -27.59 -9.71 -13.54
N GLY A 218 -27.21 -10.86 -14.11
CA GLY A 218 -27.24 -11.11 -15.55
C GLY A 218 -26.11 -10.44 -16.35
N GLY A 219 -25.06 -9.99 -15.67
CA GLY A 219 -23.91 -9.36 -16.27
C GLY A 219 -22.77 -10.32 -16.63
N ASP A 220 -21.79 -9.80 -17.36
CA ASP A 220 -20.57 -10.53 -17.72
C ASP A 220 -19.37 -10.00 -16.91
N PRO A 221 -18.81 -10.78 -15.96
CA PRO A 221 -17.66 -10.39 -15.16
C PRO A 221 -16.31 -10.54 -15.90
N SER A 222 -16.31 -10.93 -17.17
CA SER A 222 -15.07 -11.17 -17.91
C SER A 222 -14.16 -9.92 -18.01
N ARG A 223 -14.77 -8.73 -18.00
CA ARG A 223 -14.07 -7.44 -18.05
C ARG A 223 -14.57 -6.51 -16.95
N VAL A 224 -13.69 -6.19 -15.99
CA VAL A 224 -14.01 -5.35 -14.83
C VAL A 224 -12.93 -4.30 -14.57
N ALA A 225 -13.31 -3.19 -13.95
CA ALA A 225 -12.37 -2.30 -13.30
C ALA A 225 -12.29 -2.66 -11.80
N ILE A 226 -11.13 -2.53 -11.18
CA ILE A 226 -10.95 -2.72 -9.74
C ILE A 226 -10.43 -1.43 -9.14
N VAL A 227 -11.19 -0.84 -8.24
CA VAL A 227 -10.77 0.28 -7.40
C VAL A 227 -10.18 -0.25 -6.10
N SER A 228 -8.94 0.10 -5.84
CA SER A 228 -8.26 -0.19 -4.58
C SER A 228 -7.11 0.79 -4.34
N SER A 229 -6.50 0.72 -3.16
CA SER A 229 -5.26 1.44 -2.88
C SER A 229 -4.16 1.04 -3.86
N SER A 230 -3.36 2.01 -4.28
CA SER A 230 -2.35 1.84 -5.33
C SER A 230 -1.41 0.65 -5.09
N TYR A 231 -0.94 0.47 -3.85
CA TYR A 231 -0.09 -0.66 -3.46
C TYR A 231 -0.77 -2.03 -3.58
N HIS A 232 -2.11 -2.10 -3.52
CA HIS A 232 -2.87 -3.34 -3.49
C HIS A 232 -3.31 -3.83 -4.87
N LEU A 233 -3.31 -2.97 -5.89
CA LEU A 233 -3.86 -3.25 -7.22
C LEU A 233 -3.21 -4.46 -7.90
N TYR A 234 -1.88 -4.61 -7.81
CA TYR A 234 -1.20 -5.75 -8.43
C TYR A 234 -1.78 -7.08 -7.92
N ARG A 235 -1.89 -7.25 -6.61
CA ARG A 235 -2.40 -8.47 -5.99
C ARG A 235 -3.89 -8.69 -6.31
N ALA A 236 -4.70 -7.66 -6.26
CA ALA A 236 -6.12 -7.74 -6.62
C ALA A 236 -6.31 -8.18 -8.08
N LYS A 237 -5.56 -7.58 -9.02
CA LYS A 237 -5.60 -7.97 -10.45
C LYS A 237 -5.13 -9.40 -10.68
N ARG A 238 -4.10 -9.88 -9.96
CA ARG A 238 -3.64 -11.28 -10.06
C ARG A 238 -4.72 -12.26 -9.60
N MET A 239 -5.38 -11.96 -8.47
CA MET A 239 -6.50 -12.76 -7.96
C MET A 239 -7.70 -12.73 -8.91
N ALA A 240 -8.05 -11.58 -9.47
CA ALA A 240 -9.11 -11.47 -10.47
C ALA A 240 -8.81 -12.30 -11.72
N ALA A 241 -7.57 -12.26 -12.23
CA ALA A 241 -7.14 -13.07 -13.36
C ALA A 241 -7.26 -14.58 -13.08
N ALA A 242 -6.91 -15.03 -11.87
CA ALA A 242 -7.10 -16.43 -11.44
C ALA A 242 -8.58 -16.85 -11.40
N LEU A 243 -9.51 -15.89 -11.25
CA LEU A 243 -10.96 -16.12 -11.31
C LEU A 243 -11.53 -15.95 -12.73
N GLY A 244 -10.70 -15.73 -13.74
CA GLY A 244 -11.11 -15.54 -15.14
C GLY A 244 -11.60 -14.14 -15.48
N MET A 245 -11.34 -13.14 -14.63
CA MET A 245 -11.70 -11.74 -14.88
C MET A 245 -10.50 -10.95 -15.45
N ALA A 246 -10.66 -10.31 -16.59
CA ALA A 246 -9.69 -9.32 -17.10
C ALA A 246 -9.91 -7.99 -16.34
N ALA A 247 -9.01 -7.70 -15.41
CA ALA A 247 -9.17 -6.57 -14.50
C ALA A 247 -8.27 -5.38 -14.87
N GLU A 248 -8.87 -4.21 -15.06
CA GLU A 248 -8.20 -2.92 -15.15
C GLU A 248 -8.08 -2.31 -13.74
N GLY A 249 -6.92 -1.73 -13.41
CA GLY A 249 -6.70 -1.17 -12.06
C GLY A 249 -7.01 0.32 -12.03
N LEU A 250 -7.83 0.75 -11.09
CA LEU A 250 -8.13 2.15 -10.81
C LEU A 250 -7.58 2.49 -9.41
N PRO A 251 -6.35 3.07 -9.31
CA PRO A 251 -5.77 3.39 -8.04
C PRO A 251 -6.52 4.53 -7.35
N SER A 252 -6.79 4.35 -6.06
CA SER A 252 -7.12 5.46 -5.18
C SER A 252 -5.84 6.06 -4.59
N THR A 253 -5.85 7.35 -4.34
CA THR A 253 -4.78 8.03 -3.62
C THR A 253 -4.98 7.83 -2.13
N ASP A 254 -4.08 7.12 -1.48
CA ASP A 254 -4.22 6.80 -0.07
C ASP A 254 -3.13 7.45 0.78
N GLY A 255 -3.54 8.26 1.71
CA GLY A 255 -2.85 8.51 2.96
C GLY A 255 -1.48 9.21 2.90
N TYR A 256 -0.87 9.26 4.06
CA TYR A 256 0.44 9.88 4.28
C TYR A 256 1.59 8.97 3.82
N ALA A 257 2.68 9.54 3.32
CA ALA A 257 3.81 8.78 2.77
C ALA A 257 4.41 7.74 3.72
N VAL A 258 4.50 8.04 5.02
CA VAL A 258 5.01 7.08 6.02
C VAL A 258 4.09 5.87 6.12
N TYR A 259 2.77 6.08 6.12
CA TYR A 259 1.77 5.02 6.08
C TYR A 259 1.90 4.21 4.78
N MET A 260 1.94 4.90 3.63
CA MET A 260 2.07 4.26 2.32
C MET A 260 3.33 3.41 2.22
N THR A 261 4.48 3.90 2.71
CA THR A 261 5.72 3.11 2.74
C THR A 261 5.52 1.79 3.51
N GLY A 262 4.85 1.83 4.66
CA GLY A 262 4.52 0.62 5.43
C GLY A 262 3.61 -0.33 4.67
N MET A 263 2.65 0.20 3.94
CA MET A 263 1.74 -0.62 3.15
C MET A 263 2.43 -1.29 1.96
N TYR A 264 3.33 -0.60 1.25
CA TYR A 264 4.15 -1.20 0.20
C TYR A 264 5.04 -2.31 0.75
N LEU A 265 5.75 -2.10 1.87
CA LEU A 265 6.54 -3.14 2.54
C LEU A 265 5.72 -4.39 2.90
N ARG A 266 4.52 -4.19 3.45
CA ARG A 266 3.58 -5.28 3.76
C ARG A 266 3.10 -5.99 2.51
N GLU A 267 2.82 -5.22 1.46
CA GLU A 267 2.29 -5.77 0.22
C GLU A 267 3.31 -6.61 -0.53
N ALA A 268 4.61 -6.24 -0.50
CA ALA A 268 5.68 -7.07 -1.04
C ALA A 268 5.67 -8.49 -0.44
N VAL A 269 5.49 -8.60 0.89
CA VAL A 269 5.36 -9.90 1.58
C VAL A 269 4.10 -10.64 1.14
N ALA A 270 2.98 -9.93 0.98
CA ALA A 270 1.72 -10.52 0.55
C ALA A 270 1.79 -11.04 -0.89
N VAL A 271 2.50 -10.33 -1.78
CA VAL A 271 2.75 -10.75 -3.17
C VAL A 271 3.62 -12.00 -3.23
N TRP A 272 4.68 -12.09 -2.41
CA TRP A 272 5.46 -13.32 -2.29
C TRP A 272 4.61 -14.51 -1.85
N LYS A 273 3.74 -14.31 -0.84
CA LYS A 273 2.80 -15.34 -0.43
C LYS A 273 1.89 -15.78 -1.59
N LEU A 274 1.36 -14.82 -2.35
CA LEU A 274 0.51 -15.09 -3.51
C LEU A 274 1.23 -15.97 -4.56
N TRP A 275 2.47 -15.61 -4.92
CA TRP A 275 3.26 -16.39 -5.89
C TRP A 275 3.59 -17.79 -5.40
N LEU A 276 3.87 -17.96 -4.10
CA LEU A 276 4.10 -19.28 -3.50
C LEU A 276 2.83 -20.14 -3.50
N MET A 277 1.65 -19.54 -3.52
CA MET A 277 0.36 -20.23 -3.67
C MET A 277 0.00 -20.54 -5.13
N GLY A 278 0.80 -20.11 -6.09
CA GLY A 278 0.60 -20.34 -7.52
C GLY A 278 -0.44 -19.43 -8.19
N ILE A 279 -0.71 -18.25 -7.62
CA ILE A 279 -1.68 -17.27 -8.13
C ILE A 279 -0.97 -16.05 -8.74
#